data_e06bab0448f81b12724c07c781af7c6e
#
_entry.id   e06bab0448f81b12724c07c781af7c6e
#
_cell.length_a   1.000
_cell.length_b   1.000
_cell.length_c   1.000
_cell.angle_alpha   90.00
_cell.angle_beta   90.00
_cell.angle_gamma   90.00
#
_symmetry.space_group_name_H-M   'P 1'
#
loop_
_entity.id
_entity.type
_entity.pdbx_description
1 polymer ?
#
loop_
_entity_poly.entity_id
_entity_poly.type
_entity_poly.pdbx_seq_one_letter_code
_entity_poly.pdbx_strand_id
1 'polypeptide(L)'
;KKELLVNSHFIQYTNILSDQQSENSDKIFNLAEFEEINQFINESFKNDQLTRKKMVIEKNGRVFMVRCIVFQDNTFEISINDITVQERDNELKRHLTQNISHELKTPVSSIMGYMESILENPDLDPARQKFFVVRSFMQAIRLTALLQDISTLNKIDEGKRLFQKEPCDLAQIINDVLFDVHLQIEQKKCVILR
;
A
#
# COMPACT_ATOMS: atom_id res chain seq x y z
N LYS A 1 14.29 9.67 -36.24
CA LYS A 1 14.93 9.93 -34.94
C LYS A 1 16.25 9.16 -34.91
N LYS A 2 17.38 9.80 -34.60
CA LYS A 2 18.68 9.16 -34.52
C LYS A 2 19.01 8.89 -33.04
N GLU A 3 19.29 7.65 -32.71
CA GLU A 3 19.80 7.27 -31.41
C GLU A 3 21.24 7.73 -31.23
N LEU A 4 21.57 8.26 -30.06
CA LEU A 4 22.91 8.75 -29.74
C LEU A 4 23.58 7.90 -28.64
N LEU A 5 22.81 7.48 -27.63
CA LEU A 5 23.32 6.70 -26.52
C LEU A 5 22.21 5.86 -25.88
N VAL A 6 22.47 4.56 -25.69
CA VAL A 6 21.55 3.61 -25.02
C VAL A 6 22.33 2.78 -24.02
N ASN A 7 21.79 2.60 -22.82
CA ASN A 7 22.40 1.73 -21.82
C ASN A 7 21.78 0.32 -21.84
N SER A 8 22.49 -0.64 -21.23
CA SER A 8 22.05 -2.05 -21.19
C SER A 8 20.71 -2.27 -20.53
N HIS A 9 20.39 -1.50 -19.48
CA HIS A 9 19.09 -1.59 -18.80
C HIS A 9 17.94 -1.13 -19.70
N PHE A 10 18.14 -0.09 -20.47
CA PHE A 10 17.16 0.37 -21.44
C PHE A 10 16.84 -0.72 -22.46
N ILE A 11 17.86 -1.37 -23.02
CA ILE A 11 17.69 -2.50 -23.96
C ILE A 11 16.92 -3.65 -23.27
N GLN A 12 17.28 -3.98 -22.05
CA GLN A 12 16.60 -5.03 -21.29
C GLN A 12 15.11 -4.74 -21.11
N TYR A 13 14.75 -3.52 -20.70
CA TYR A 13 13.37 -3.13 -20.48
C TYR A 13 12.58 -3.02 -21.79
N THR A 14 13.21 -2.53 -22.86
CA THR A 14 12.57 -2.49 -24.19
C THR A 14 12.28 -3.89 -24.72
N ASN A 15 13.16 -4.85 -24.47
CA ASN A 15 12.93 -6.25 -24.83
C ASN A 15 11.76 -6.88 -24.06
N ILE A 16 11.61 -6.53 -22.77
CA ILE A 16 10.45 -6.98 -21.98
C ILE A 16 9.15 -6.36 -22.52
N LEU A 17 9.17 -5.07 -22.85
CA LEU A 17 8.01 -4.35 -23.36
C LEU A 17 7.60 -4.79 -24.76
N SER A 18 8.58 -5.18 -25.61
CA SER A 18 8.34 -5.62 -27.00
C SER A 18 8.05 -7.11 -27.15
N ASP A 19 8.17 -7.91 -26.06
CA ASP A 19 8.14 -9.38 -26.11
C ASP A 19 9.13 -9.99 -27.13
N GLN A 20 10.21 -9.26 -27.48
CA GLN A 20 11.20 -9.66 -28.46
C GLN A 20 12.61 -9.41 -27.94
N GLN A 21 13.50 -10.37 -28.17
CA GLN A 21 14.94 -10.15 -27.97
C GLN A 21 15.51 -9.41 -29.17
N SER A 22 15.94 -8.18 -28.98
CA SER A 22 16.56 -7.36 -30.01
C SER A 22 17.61 -6.45 -29.43
N GLU A 23 18.73 -6.34 -30.11
CA GLU A 23 19.77 -5.36 -29.76
C GLU A 23 19.44 -3.94 -30.29
N ASN A 24 18.38 -3.81 -31.08
CA ASN A 24 18.00 -2.54 -31.70
C ASN A 24 16.90 -1.85 -30.90
N SER A 25 17.24 -0.76 -30.25
CA SER A 25 16.34 0.06 -29.41
C SER A 25 15.29 0.85 -30.22
N ASP A 26 15.49 1.05 -31.52
CA ASP A 26 14.54 1.79 -32.36
C ASP A 26 13.15 1.13 -32.42
N LYS A 27 13.08 -0.18 -32.16
CA LYS A 27 11.80 -0.90 -32.14
C LYS A 27 10.82 -0.42 -31.07
N ILE A 28 11.30 0.23 -30.01
CA ILE A 28 10.42 0.75 -28.95
C ILE A 28 9.42 1.77 -29.50
N PHE A 29 9.83 2.56 -30.49
CA PHE A 29 8.96 3.57 -31.12
C PHE A 29 7.85 3.00 -31.97
N ASN A 30 7.91 1.69 -32.29
CA ASN A 30 6.87 0.97 -33.03
C ASN A 30 5.88 0.25 -32.11
N LEU A 31 6.09 0.29 -30.81
CA LEU A 31 5.17 -0.30 -29.84
C LEU A 31 3.95 0.60 -29.66
N ALA A 32 2.76 -0.01 -29.59
CA ALA A 32 1.52 0.71 -29.38
C ALA A 32 1.55 1.51 -28.05
N GLU A 33 2.17 0.96 -27.02
CA GLU A 33 2.35 1.58 -25.71
C GLU A 33 3.20 2.87 -25.78
N PHE A 34 4.04 3.03 -26.82
CA PHE A 34 4.89 4.21 -27.03
C PHE A 34 4.32 5.22 -28.04
N GLU A 35 3.17 4.96 -28.61
CA GLU A 35 2.53 5.90 -29.55
C GLU A 35 2.30 7.27 -28.94
N GLU A 36 1.86 7.31 -27.70
CA GLU A 36 1.65 8.55 -26.94
C GLU A 36 2.94 9.34 -26.69
N ILE A 37 4.06 8.63 -26.45
CA ILE A 37 5.41 9.23 -26.34
C ILE A 37 5.86 9.78 -27.70
N ASN A 38 5.63 9.05 -28.77
CA ASN A 38 5.95 9.48 -30.12
C ASN A 38 5.22 10.76 -30.54
N GLN A 39 3.94 10.82 -30.25
CA GLN A 39 3.12 12.02 -30.49
C GLN A 39 3.66 13.19 -29.67
N PHE A 40 3.90 12.98 -28.38
CA PHE A 40 4.46 14.00 -27.49
C PHE A 40 5.80 14.55 -27.98
N ILE A 41 6.74 13.70 -28.40
CA ILE A 41 8.03 14.15 -28.94
C ILE A 41 7.85 15.00 -30.19
N ASN A 42 6.97 14.55 -31.12
CA ASN A 42 6.73 15.27 -32.38
C ASN A 42 6.05 16.63 -32.17
N GLU A 43 5.14 16.74 -31.19
CA GLU A 43 4.50 17.99 -30.83
C GLU A 43 5.47 18.95 -30.12
N SER A 44 6.30 18.41 -29.21
CA SER A 44 7.25 19.18 -28.43
C SER A 44 8.35 19.81 -29.32
N PHE A 45 8.78 19.13 -30.37
CA PHE A 45 9.74 19.66 -31.35
C PHE A 45 9.24 20.94 -32.08
N LYS A 46 7.93 21.19 -32.06
CA LYS A 46 7.37 22.40 -32.66
C LYS A 46 7.39 23.60 -31.73
N ASN A 47 7.52 23.36 -30.43
CA ASN A 47 7.28 24.38 -29.41
C ASN A 47 8.54 25.02 -28.81
N ASP A 48 9.72 24.57 -29.19
CA ASP A 48 11.05 25.09 -28.78
C ASP A 48 11.20 25.31 -27.26
N GLN A 49 10.51 24.50 -26.45
CA GLN A 49 10.50 24.56 -25.00
C GLN A 49 10.86 23.23 -24.38
N LEU A 50 11.51 23.27 -23.22
CA LEU A 50 11.73 22.07 -22.39
C LEU A 50 10.39 21.49 -21.94
N THR A 51 10.03 20.33 -22.44
CA THR A 51 8.78 19.64 -22.08
C THR A 51 9.06 18.27 -21.47
N ARG A 52 8.17 17.81 -20.59
CA ARG A 52 8.30 16.54 -19.88
C ARG A 52 6.99 15.79 -19.89
N LYS A 53 7.05 14.49 -20.16
CA LYS A 53 5.92 13.58 -20.06
C LYS A 53 6.29 12.37 -19.22
N LYS A 54 5.34 11.89 -18.44
CA LYS A 54 5.44 10.63 -17.70
C LYS A 54 4.26 9.76 -18.06
N MET A 55 4.50 8.47 -18.20
CA MET A 55 3.46 7.47 -18.35
C MET A 55 3.85 6.19 -17.61
N VAL A 56 2.86 5.40 -17.28
CA VAL A 56 3.03 4.10 -16.64
C VAL A 56 2.55 3.04 -17.61
N ILE A 57 3.36 2.01 -17.81
CA ILE A 57 3.04 0.86 -18.67
C ILE A 57 3.05 -0.39 -17.79
N GLU A 58 1.97 -1.13 -17.83
CA GLU A 58 1.90 -2.46 -17.22
C GLU A 58 2.06 -3.52 -18.30
N LYS A 59 3.04 -4.41 -18.12
CA LYS A 59 3.34 -5.49 -19.06
C LYS A 59 3.87 -6.72 -18.32
N ASN A 60 3.30 -7.89 -18.60
CA ASN A 60 3.74 -9.17 -18.03
C ASN A 60 3.84 -9.18 -16.48
N GLY A 61 2.89 -8.51 -15.79
CA GLY A 61 2.87 -8.40 -14.33
C GLY A 61 3.96 -7.51 -13.74
N ARG A 62 4.61 -6.70 -14.58
CA ARG A 62 5.55 -5.64 -14.19
C ARG A 62 5.00 -4.28 -14.54
N VAL A 63 5.38 -3.30 -13.75
CA VAL A 63 4.97 -1.89 -13.92
C VAL A 63 6.21 -1.06 -14.22
N PHE A 64 6.20 -0.38 -15.35
CA PHE A 64 7.30 0.47 -15.80
C PHE A 64 6.87 1.92 -15.83
N MET A 65 7.67 2.80 -15.21
CA MET A 65 7.54 4.24 -15.39
C MET A 65 8.41 4.69 -16.54
N VAL A 66 7.80 5.20 -17.58
CA VAL A 66 8.47 5.82 -18.72
C VAL A 66 8.41 7.32 -18.56
N ARG A 67 9.56 7.96 -18.61
CA ARG A 67 9.69 9.42 -18.59
C ARG A 67 10.36 9.86 -19.88
N CYS A 68 9.75 10.81 -20.56
CA CYS A 68 10.32 11.47 -21.73
C CYS A 68 10.57 12.94 -21.42
N ILE A 69 11.74 13.42 -21.75
CA ILE A 69 12.13 14.83 -21.66
C ILE A 69 12.56 15.27 -23.06
N VAL A 70 11.99 16.34 -23.57
CA VAL A 70 12.38 16.95 -24.85
C VAL A 70 13.07 18.27 -24.53
N PHE A 71 14.27 18.45 -25.07
CA PHE A 71 15.11 19.62 -24.85
C PHE A 71 14.94 20.63 -26.00
N GLN A 72 15.38 21.88 -25.75
CA GLN A 72 15.29 22.99 -26.71
C GLN A 72 16.10 22.78 -27.99
N ASP A 73 17.15 21.98 -27.93
CA ASP A 73 17.98 21.61 -29.08
C ASP A 73 17.40 20.49 -29.96
N ASN A 74 16.10 20.19 -29.78
CA ASN A 74 15.41 19.09 -30.45
C ASN A 74 16.02 17.69 -30.16
N THR A 75 16.73 17.57 -29.05
CA THR A 75 17.09 16.26 -28.50
C THR A 75 16.05 15.79 -27.49
N PHE A 76 16.03 14.50 -27.22
CA PHE A 76 15.15 13.94 -26.19
C PHE A 76 15.83 12.82 -25.41
N GLU A 77 15.39 12.63 -24.19
CA GLU A 77 15.77 11.54 -23.31
C GLU A 77 14.53 10.73 -22.93
N ILE A 78 14.65 9.39 -23.04
CA ILE A 78 13.64 8.47 -22.51
C ILE A 78 14.28 7.64 -21.42
N SER A 79 13.71 7.66 -20.23
CA SER A 79 14.10 6.80 -19.12
C SER A 79 12.98 5.82 -18.81
N ILE A 80 13.31 4.54 -18.61
CA ILE A 80 12.41 3.47 -18.23
C ILE A 80 12.87 2.94 -16.87
N ASN A 81 11.99 2.94 -15.88
CA ASN A 81 12.26 2.43 -14.56
C ASN A 81 11.24 1.36 -14.20
N ASP A 82 11.68 0.20 -13.76
CA ASP A 82 10.81 -0.81 -13.17
C ASP A 82 10.39 -0.34 -11.78
N ILE A 83 9.11 -0.05 -11.62
CA ILE A 83 8.50 0.41 -10.38
C ILE A 83 7.53 -0.63 -9.79
N THR A 84 7.65 -1.89 -10.21
CA THR A 84 6.75 -2.98 -9.82
C THR A 84 6.66 -3.14 -8.31
N VAL A 85 7.80 -3.11 -7.62
CA VAL A 85 7.85 -3.24 -6.16
C VAL A 85 7.19 -2.04 -5.48
N GLN A 86 7.51 -0.82 -5.96
CA GLN A 86 6.96 0.42 -5.43
C GLN A 86 5.44 0.48 -5.60
N GLU A 87 4.91 0.07 -6.76
CA GLU A 87 3.46 0.07 -7.00
C GLU A 87 2.75 -0.99 -6.15
N ARG A 88 3.31 -2.18 -6.00
CA ARG A 88 2.75 -3.19 -5.09
C ARG A 88 2.72 -2.70 -3.64
N ASP A 89 3.80 -2.06 -3.18
CA ASP A 89 3.85 -1.48 -1.83
C ASP A 89 2.81 -0.36 -1.67
N ASN A 90 2.64 0.49 -2.68
CA ASN A 90 1.63 1.55 -2.68
C ASN A 90 0.20 1.00 -2.67
N GLU A 91 -0.08 -0.03 -3.46
CA GLU A 91 -1.37 -0.72 -3.47
C GLU A 91 -1.66 -1.36 -2.12
N LEU A 92 -0.69 -2.06 -1.54
CA LEU A 92 -0.82 -2.67 -0.22
C LEU A 92 -1.15 -1.61 0.84
N LYS A 93 -0.44 -0.49 0.85
CA LYS A 93 -0.71 0.65 1.76
C LYS A 93 -2.11 1.23 1.56
N ARG A 94 -2.55 1.36 0.32
CA ARG A 94 -3.90 1.86 0.00
C ARG A 94 -4.98 0.91 0.51
N HIS A 95 -4.84 -0.38 0.26
CA HIS A 95 -5.75 -1.41 0.77
C HIS A 95 -5.79 -1.45 2.29
N LEU A 96 -4.63 -1.39 2.95
CA LEU A 96 -4.55 -1.30 4.41
C LEU A 96 -5.30 -0.08 4.95
N THR A 97 -5.08 1.10 4.35
CA THR A 97 -5.75 2.34 4.78
C THR A 97 -7.26 2.26 4.61
N GLN A 98 -7.74 1.69 3.49
CA GLN A 98 -9.16 1.49 3.25
C GLN A 98 -9.78 0.51 4.27
N ASN A 99 -9.13 -0.62 4.51
CA ASN A 99 -9.58 -1.61 5.48
C ASN A 99 -9.64 -1.04 6.90
N ILE A 100 -8.59 -0.31 7.31
CA ILE A 100 -8.55 0.39 8.60
C ILE A 100 -9.73 1.36 8.71
N SER A 101 -9.99 2.16 7.69
CA SER A 101 -11.08 3.12 7.68
C SER A 101 -12.45 2.44 7.84
N HIS A 102 -12.67 1.30 7.20
CA HIS A 102 -13.89 0.51 7.34
C HIS A 102 -14.01 -0.12 8.75
N GLU A 103 -12.92 -0.70 9.26
CA GLU A 103 -12.90 -1.32 10.60
C GLU A 103 -13.08 -0.30 11.74
N LEU A 104 -12.65 0.95 11.55
CA LEU A 104 -12.89 2.04 12.51
C LEU A 104 -14.32 2.59 12.42
N LYS A 105 -14.89 2.69 11.21
CA LYS A 105 -16.23 3.26 11.00
C LYS A 105 -17.32 2.43 11.70
N THR A 106 -17.22 1.11 11.68
CA THR A 106 -18.23 0.20 12.25
C THR A 106 -18.45 0.41 13.76
N PRO A 107 -17.40 0.34 14.62
CA PRO A 107 -17.58 0.57 16.06
C PRO A 107 -18.01 2.01 16.36
N VAL A 108 -17.51 3.00 15.63
CA VAL A 108 -17.93 4.41 15.80
C VAL A 108 -19.40 4.58 15.50
N SER A 109 -19.90 4.06 14.36
CA SER A 109 -21.32 4.14 14.00
C SER A 109 -22.20 3.41 15.02
N SER A 110 -21.74 2.28 15.56
CA SER A 110 -22.47 1.55 16.60
C SER A 110 -22.56 2.36 17.90
N ILE A 111 -21.46 2.99 18.34
CA ILE A 111 -21.45 3.87 19.52
C ILE A 111 -22.43 5.01 19.32
N MET A 112 -22.35 5.70 18.18
CA MET A 112 -23.24 6.80 17.84
C MET A 112 -24.73 6.36 17.91
N GLY A 113 -25.08 5.27 17.24
CA GLY A 113 -26.47 4.78 17.22
C GLY A 113 -27.00 4.41 18.60
N TYR A 114 -26.18 3.82 19.49
CA TYR A 114 -26.58 3.57 20.89
C TYR A 114 -26.75 4.87 21.66
N MET A 115 -25.86 5.85 21.48
CA MET A 115 -25.97 7.14 22.15
C MET A 115 -27.16 7.95 21.66
N GLU A 116 -27.42 7.99 20.34
CA GLU A 116 -28.59 8.62 19.75
C GLU A 116 -29.88 7.98 20.29
N SER A 117 -29.94 6.66 20.39
CA SER A 117 -31.10 5.94 20.95
C SER A 117 -31.39 6.34 22.39
N ILE A 118 -30.36 6.65 23.20
CA ILE A 118 -30.53 7.14 24.58
C ILE A 118 -31.03 8.59 24.58
N LEU A 119 -30.43 9.43 23.74
CA LEU A 119 -30.72 10.88 23.69
C LEU A 119 -32.14 11.17 23.15
N GLU A 120 -32.59 10.41 22.16
CA GLU A 120 -33.89 10.59 21.53
C GLU A 120 -35.06 10.01 22.36
N ASN A 121 -34.77 9.15 23.36
CA ASN A 121 -35.79 8.52 24.20
C ASN A 121 -35.54 8.83 25.69
N PRO A 122 -35.95 10.00 26.20
CA PRO A 122 -35.73 10.41 27.59
C PRO A 122 -36.39 9.45 28.60
N ASP A 123 -37.50 8.80 28.20
CA ASP A 123 -38.26 7.85 29.04
C ASP A 123 -37.82 6.39 28.83
N LEU A 124 -36.61 6.17 28.30
CA LEU A 124 -36.10 4.82 28.06
C LEU A 124 -35.97 4.04 29.37
N ASP A 125 -36.44 2.80 29.37
CA ASP A 125 -36.30 1.89 30.53
C ASP A 125 -34.81 1.80 30.98
N PRO A 126 -34.53 1.95 32.30
CA PRO A 126 -33.17 1.95 32.84
C PRO A 126 -32.32 0.72 32.47
N ALA A 127 -32.94 -0.46 32.34
CA ALA A 127 -32.24 -1.67 31.94
C ALA A 127 -31.80 -1.57 30.48
N ARG A 128 -32.61 -0.97 29.61
CA ARG A 128 -32.31 -0.76 28.20
C ARG A 128 -31.29 0.33 28.00
N GLN A 129 -31.35 1.40 28.79
CA GLN A 129 -30.31 2.45 28.83
C GLN A 129 -28.96 1.87 29.22
N LYS A 130 -28.90 1.08 30.30
CA LYS A 130 -27.70 0.37 30.74
C LYS A 130 -27.14 -0.54 29.66
N PHE A 131 -28.01 -1.27 28.95
CA PHE A 131 -27.61 -2.13 27.83
C PHE A 131 -26.88 -1.30 26.73
N PHE A 132 -27.43 -0.17 26.29
CA PHE A 132 -26.81 0.68 25.28
C PHE A 132 -25.49 1.26 25.72
N VAL A 133 -25.39 1.72 26.98
CA VAL A 133 -24.12 2.21 27.55
C VAL A 133 -23.06 1.11 27.56
N VAL A 134 -23.41 -0.10 28.02
CA VAL A 134 -22.46 -1.24 28.06
C VAL A 134 -22.02 -1.61 26.64
N ARG A 135 -22.95 -1.64 25.67
CA ARG A 135 -22.60 -1.93 24.27
C ARG A 135 -21.67 -0.87 23.67
N SER A 136 -21.92 0.41 23.93
CA SER A 136 -21.03 1.50 23.50
C SER A 136 -19.64 1.36 24.10
N PHE A 137 -19.57 1.04 25.39
CA PHE A 137 -18.30 0.83 26.09
C PHE A 137 -17.50 -0.34 25.47
N MET A 138 -18.16 -1.46 25.17
CA MET A 138 -17.51 -2.60 24.50
C MET A 138 -16.97 -2.25 23.09
N GLN A 139 -17.69 -1.42 22.35
CA GLN A 139 -17.22 -0.95 21.04
C GLN A 139 -16.03 0.02 21.18
N ALA A 140 -16.02 0.86 22.23
CA ALA A 140 -14.89 1.75 22.52
C ALA A 140 -13.61 0.95 22.87
N ILE A 141 -13.74 -0.11 23.67
CA ILE A 141 -12.60 -1.03 23.96
C ILE A 141 -12.08 -1.66 22.65
N ARG A 142 -12.97 -2.14 21.78
CA ARG A 142 -12.58 -2.71 20.49
C ARG A 142 -11.85 -1.68 19.63
N LEU A 143 -12.32 -0.42 19.60
CA LEU A 143 -11.70 0.66 18.86
C LEU A 143 -10.29 0.95 19.38
N THR A 144 -10.11 0.96 20.71
CA THR A 144 -8.80 1.16 21.33
C THR A 144 -7.82 0.06 20.94
N ALA A 145 -8.25 -1.21 20.93
CA ALA A 145 -7.41 -2.33 20.50
C ALA A 145 -6.98 -2.18 19.03
N LEU A 146 -7.91 -1.84 18.12
CA LEU A 146 -7.59 -1.59 16.72
C LEU A 146 -6.57 -0.47 16.53
N LEU A 147 -6.70 0.63 17.28
CA LEU A 147 -5.72 1.73 17.25
C LEU A 147 -4.34 1.30 17.73
N GLN A 148 -4.28 0.43 18.73
CA GLN A 148 -3.04 -0.15 19.23
C GLN A 148 -2.36 -1.02 18.17
N ASP A 149 -3.12 -1.86 17.47
CA ASP A 149 -2.63 -2.72 16.38
C ASP A 149 -2.05 -1.87 15.22
N ILE A 150 -2.77 -0.81 14.82
CA ILE A 150 -2.31 0.14 13.80
C ILE A 150 -1.00 0.83 14.23
N SER A 151 -0.92 1.28 15.49
CA SER A 151 0.28 1.91 16.03
C SER A 151 1.47 0.95 16.01
N THR A 152 1.25 -0.33 16.32
CA THR A 152 2.27 -1.37 16.26
C THR A 152 2.74 -1.63 14.83
N LEU A 153 1.83 -1.70 13.87
CA LEU A 153 2.15 -1.84 12.44
C LEU A 153 3.00 -0.68 11.94
N ASN A 154 2.64 0.56 12.29
CA ASN A 154 3.42 1.74 11.90
C ASN A 154 4.85 1.70 12.48
N LYS A 155 5.00 1.31 13.74
CA LYS A 155 6.32 1.14 14.37
C LYS A 155 7.16 0.07 13.67
N ILE A 156 6.54 -1.04 13.22
CA ILE A 156 7.23 -2.08 12.47
C ILE A 156 7.70 -1.55 11.10
N ASP A 157 6.87 -0.79 10.41
CA ASP A 157 7.21 -0.21 9.09
C ASP A 157 8.32 0.85 9.19
N GLU A 158 8.28 1.70 10.19
CA GLU A 158 9.35 2.66 10.51
C GLU A 158 10.60 1.95 11.02
N GLY A 159 10.42 0.89 11.80
CA GLY A 159 11.47 0.13 12.47
C GLY A 159 12.21 -0.88 11.60
N LYS A 160 11.81 -1.13 10.34
CA LYS A 160 12.56 -2.02 9.43
C LYS A 160 14.05 -1.65 9.32
N ARG A 161 14.43 -0.45 9.73
CA ARG A 161 15.81 0.03 9.81
C ARG A 161 16.44 -0.08 11.21
N LEU A 162 15.64 -0.38 12.26
CA LEU A 162 16.07 -0.29 13.65
C LEU A 162 16.02 -1.63 14.41
N PHE A 163 15.39 -2.67 13.85
CA PHE A 163 15.34 -3.97 14.51
C PHE A 163 16.70 -4.66 14.44
N GLN A 164 17.36 -4.77 15.58
CA GLN A 164 18.49 -5.65 15.77
C GLN A 164 17.95 -7.06 16.07
N LYS A 165 18.44 -8.04 15.33
CA LYS A 165 18.11 -9.44 15.59
C LYS A 165 19.00 -9.93 16.73
N GLU A 166 18.37 -10.32 17.83
CA GLU A 166 19.05 -10.91 18.98
C GLU A 166 18.62 -12.38 19.15
N PRO A 167 19.52 -13.26 19.59
CA PRO A 167 19.12 -14.62 19.94
C PRO A 167 18.17 -14.57 21.14
N CYS A 168 17.05 -15.30 21.04
CA CYS A 168 16.05 -15.38 22.11
C CYS A 168 15.78 -16.83 22.47
N ASP A 169 15.44 -17.08 23.73
CA ASP A 169 14.96 -18.37 24.21
C ASP A 169 13.46 -18.49 23.93
N LEU A 170 13.12 -19.22 22.87
CA LEU A 170 11.74 -19.42 22.46
C LEU A 170 10.91 -20.16 23.54
N ALA A 171 11.52 -21.09 24.28
CA ALA A 171 10.83 -21.83 25.33
C ALA A 171 10.44 -20.91 26.49
N GLN A 172 11.32 -19.96 26.87
CA GLN A 172 11.02 -18.97 27.88
C GLN A 172 9.89 -18.06 27.43
N ILE A 173 9.93 -17.52 26.20
CA ILE A 173 8.88 -16.64 25.68
C ILE A 173 7.52 -17.37 25.65
N ILE A 174 7.47 -18.62 25.23
CA ILE A 174 6.23 -19.41 25.24
C ILE A 174 5.69 -19.56 26.66
N ASN A 175 6.55 -19.84 27.66
CA ASN A 175 6.13 -19.99 29.04
C ASN A 175 5.59 -18.67 29.61
N ASP A 176 6.25 -17.54 29.30
CA ASP A 176 5.82 -16.22 29.74
C ASP A 176 4.43 -15.87 29.15
N VAL A 177 4.22 -16.10 27.85
CA VAL A 177 2.92 -15.92 27.20
C VAL A 177 1.84 -16.82 27.81
N LEU A 178 2.14 -18.09 28.07
CA LEU A 178 1.21 -19.02 28.70
C LEU A 178 0.84 -18.60 30.12
N PHE A 179 1.80 -18.05 30.85
CA PHE A 179 1.55 -17.48 32.17
C PHE A 179 0.62 -16.27 32.12
N ASP A 180 0.84 -15.35 31.17
CA ASP A 180 0.01 -14.16 31.00
C ASP A 180 -1.45 -14.47 30.63
N VAL A 181 -1.68 -15.53 29.84
CA VAL A 181 -3.02 -15.91 29.39
C VAL A 181 -3.66 -17.06 30.20
N HIS A 182 -3.02 -17.56 31.27
CA HIS A 182 -3.47 -18.75 32.00
C HIS A 182 -4.92 -18.61 32.53
N LEU A 183 -5.31 -17.44 33.07
CA LEU A 183 -6.65 -17.19 33.57
C LEU A 183 -7.71 -17.30 32.44
N GLN A 184 -7.36 -16.86 31.22
CA GLN A 184 -8.26 -16.95 30.07
C GLN A 184 -8.40 -18.40 29.59
N ILE A 185 -7.31 -19.16 29.68
CA ILE A 185 -7.29 -20.60 29.33
C ILE A 185 -8.17 -21.38 30.30
N GLU A 186 -8.04 -21.12 31.61
CA GLU A 186 -8.87 -21.77 32.65
C GLU A 186 -10.34 -21.44 32.48
N GLN A 187 -10.67 -20.16 32.28
CA GLN A 187 -12.07 -19.72 32.08
C GLN A 187 -12.73 -20.38 30.84
N LYS A 188 -11.95 -20.57 29.76
CA LYS A 188 -12.44 -21.22 28.53
C LYS A 188 -12.30 -22.75 28.55
N LYS A 189 -11.75 -23.34 29.62
CA LYS A 189 -11.46 -24.79 29.72
C LYS A 189 -10.67 -25.35 28.53
N CYS A 190 -9.71 -24.56 28.03
CA CYS A 190 -8.84 -25.00 26.93
C CYS A 190 -7.72 -25.88 27.48
N VAL A 191 -7.35 -26.91 26.72
CA VAL A 191 -6.20 -27.77 27.01
C VAL A 191 -5.07 -27.41 26.06
N ILE A 192 -3.89 -27.12 26.62
CA ILE A 192 -2.69 -26.86 25.83
C ILE A 192 -1.90 -28.16 25.76
N LEU A 193 -1.72 -28.68 24.54
CA LEU A 193 -0.84 -29.81 24.27
C LEU A 193 0.58 -29.24 24.04
N ARG A 194 1.53 -29.72 24.81
CA ARG A 194 2.98 -29.38 24.68
C ARG A 194 3.68 -30.38 23.79
#